data_1c45b386db7b325f1da54bf6dfe5b04c
#
_entry.id   1c45b386db7b325f1da54bf6dfe5b04c
#
_cell.length_a   1.000
_cell.length_b   1.000
_cell.length_c   1.000
_cell.angle_alpha   90.00
_cell.angle_beta   90.00
_cell.angle_gamma   90.00
#
_symmetry.space_group_name_H-M   'P 1'
#
loop_
_entity.id
_entity.type
_entity.pdbx_description
1 polymer ?
#
loop_
_entity_poly.entity_id
_entity_poly.type
_entity_poly.pdbx_seq_one_letter_code
_entity_poly.pdbx_strand_id
1 'polypeptide(L)'
;MKKLSIQSLINLFFILSSGVLIAQAPFLEIRPFEAPNFEQYPSSACVDHHHPYTNVADNLFLRFDGYEFNDDIIASDCLNGISCYDGHPGTDYFMPFNTPILAPADGYVLWASFSPAADPCPGGIEPNGEQGTIIVAHGNDYFTVYLHMTSPLEVEVGQTVEVGDTLGYAGDTGCATSTHLHFEVRKGNWFFDSNEPYVVDPFGWWGSFTDPIEEFRGNRSEWLWLSEPLIDDGDNGFERFRGPDWTYSGQGFNDDSWLAPATTSSNQSRHYAIWVPVVEGNTEYNVEVFIPSGINATTGAIYEMYIKDGSGTSSRMDVVVNQSNGENDFITINTVTLENDESIAVILRDLVLNGSSGDYVVFDALRVTPATSVGLKTKDQETNTDQMIKINSAYPNPFNSSVTIGYQTNINSTINISLFDIYGRTVFNKSNIETQAGNHLFSWDGQNSFGLDLPSGVYYLSIYSTYIFKTIKVVLLK
;
A
#
# COMPACT_ATOMS: atom_id res chain seq x y z
N MET A 1 -15.29 -23.05 -38.40
CA MET A 1 -15.05 -22.10 -37.29
C MET A 1 -13.55 -21.81 -37.25
N LYS A 2 -13.13 -20.60 -37.63
CA LYS A 2 -11.71 -20.19 -37.57
C LYS A 2 -11.36 -19.92 -36.11
N LYS A 3 -10.39 -20.66 -35.58
CA LYS A 3 -9.78 -20.32 -34.30
C LYS A 3 -9.16 -18.94 -34.45
N LEU A 4 -9.71 -17.91 -33.79
CA LEU A 4 -8.99 -16.67 -33.58
C LEU A 4 -7.78 -17.00 -32.70
N SER A 5 -6.59 -16.60 -33.15
CA SER A 5 -5.38 -16.81 -32.37
C SER A 5 -5.41 -15.92 -31.11
N ILE A 6 -4.85 -16.38 -30.02
CA ILE A 6 -4.67 -15.65 -28.77
C ILE A 6 -4.07 -14.26 -29.04
N GLN A 7 -3.22 -14.13 -30.07
CA GLN A 7 -2.66 -12.88 -30.57
C GLN A 7 -3.69 -11.85 -31.01
N SER A 8 -4.88 -12.29 -31.47
CA SER A 8 -5.94 -11.38 -31.93
C SER A 8 -6.80 -10.83 -30.78
N LEU A 9 -6.83 -11.51 -29.63
CA LEU A 9 -7.50 -11.06 -28.43
C LEU A 9 -6.61 -10.07 -27.65
N ILE A 10 -5.31 -10.30 -27.61
CA ILE A 10 -4.33 -9.40 -26.96
C ILE A 10 -4.25 -8.07 -27.73
N ASN A 11 -4.29 -8.08 -29.07
CA ASN A 11 -4.25 -6.85 -29.87
C ASN A 11 -5.53 -5.99 -29.75
N LEU A 12 -6.62 -6.48 -29.19
CA LEU A 12 -7.84 -5.67 -28.98
C LEU A 12 -7.76 -4.80 -27.72
N PHE A 13 -6.89 -5.13 -26.77
CA PHE A 13 -6.61 -4.33 -25.58
C PHE A 13 -5.51 -3.26 -25.78
N PHE A 14 -4.72 -3.34 -26.86
CA PHE A 14 -3.53 -2.50 -27.10
C PHE A 14 -3.73 -1.33 -28.08
N ILE A 15 -4.95 -1.02 -28.50
CA ILE A 15 -5.17 0.19 -29.32
C ILE A 15 -5.87 1.24 -28.47
N LEU A 16 -5.10 2.03 -27.75
CA LEU A 16 -5.31 3.44 -27.44
C LEU A 16 -4.30 3.90 -26.36
N SER A 17 -3.13 4.34 -26.72
CA SER A 17 -2.49 5.55 -26.18
C SER A 17 -1.12 5.78 -26.78
N SER A 18 -1.06 6.72 -27.70
CA SER A 18 0.18 7.40 -28.06
C SER A 18 0.39 8.56 -27.09
N GLY A 19 1.46 8.49 -26.31
CA GLY A 19 2.20 9.64 -25.85
C GLY A 19 1.70 10.34 -24.60
N VAL A 20 2.23 9.99 -23.51
CA VAL A 20 2.87 10.77 -22.43
C VAL A 20 3.38 9.70 -21.46
N LEU A 21 4.66 9.70 -21.10
CA LEU A 21 5.16 8.99 -19.94
C LEU A 21 4.51 9.64 -18.69
N ILE A 22 3.30 9.21 -18.37
CA ILE A 22 2.72 9.47 -17.06
C ILE A 22 3.41 8.45 -16.17
N ALA A 23 4.09 8.91 -15.13
CA ALA A 23 4.48 8.05 -14.02
C ALA A 23 3.25 7.17 -13.69
N GLN A 24 3.47 5.87 -13.63
CA GLN A 24 2.35 4.95 -13.45
C GLN A 24 1.74 5.19 -12.08
N ALA A 25 0.48 5.53 -12.05
CA ALA A 25 -0.28 5.65 -10.80
C ALA A 25 -0.29 4.29 -10.07
N PRO A 26 -0.26 4.26 -8.73
CA PRO A 26 -0.54 3.07 -7.94
C PRO A 26 -1.84 2.40 -8.41
N PHE A 27 -1.89 1.06 -8.40
CA PHE A 27 -3.04 0.30 -8.88
C PHE A 27 -3.46 -0.85 -7.96
N LEU A 28 -2.65 -1.19 -6.96
CA LEU A 28 -2.97 -2.21 -5.97
C LEU A 28 -3.87 -1.59 -4.91
N GLU A 29 -5.13 -2.04 -4.85
CA GLU A 29 -6.19 -1.40 -4.06
C GLU A 29 -6.35 -2.01 -2.67
N ILE A 30 -5.98 -3.30 -2.51
CA ILE A 30 -6.06 -4.02 -1.24
C ILE A 30 -4.86 -4.94 -1.08
N ARG A 31 -4.58 -5.41 0.13
CA ARG A 31 -3.61 -6.49 0.35
C ARG A 31 -4.10 -7.80 -0.28
N PRO A 32 -3.19 -8.67 -0.78
CA PRO A 32 -3.56 -9.89 -1.49
C PRO A 32 -4.03 -11.02 -0.58
N PHE A 33 -4.62 -10.72 0.56
CA PHE A 33 -5.12 -11.71 1.51
C PHE A 33 -6.25 -11.15 2.36
N GLU A 34 -7.11 -12.05 2.84
CA GLU A 34 -8.10 -11.74 3.85
C GLU A 34 -7.50 -12.02 5.24
N ALA A 35 -7.51 -11.01 6.09
CA ALA A 35 -7.22 -11.14 7.50
C ALA A 35 -8.26 -10.36 8.29
N PRO A 36 -8.65 -10.80 9.50
CA PRO A 36 -9.51 -10.01 10.38
C PRO A 36 -8.94 -8.61 10.61
N ASN A 37 -7.61 -8.53 10.68
CA ASN A 37 -6.78 -7.35 10.60
C ASN A 37 -5.55 -7.74 9.79
N PHE A 38 -5.35 -7.18 8.60
CA PHE A 38 -4.21 -7.52 7.75
C PHE A 38 -2.86 -7.23 8.42
N GLU A 39 -2.83 -6.37 9.41
CA GLU A 39 -1.69 -6.05 10.25
C GLU A 39 -1.14 -7.28 11.00
N GLN A 40 -1.94 -8.33 11.14
CA GLN A 40 -1.48 -9.59 11.73
C GLN A 40 -0.47 -10.33 10.85
N TYR A 41 -0.45 -10.01 9.54
CA TYR A 41 0.45 -10.65 8.58
C TYR A 41 1.47 -9.65 8.03
N PRO A 42 2.43 -9.20 8.88
CA PRO A 42 3.49 -8.32 8.39
C PRO A 42 4.33 -9.04 7.35
N SER A 43 4.90 -8.27 6.44
CA SER A 43 5.87 -8.80 5.49
C SER A 43 7.07 -9.40 6.24
N SER A 44 7.37 -10.67 5.99
CA SER A 44 8.47 -11.39 6.63
C SER A 44 9.75 -11.41 5.82
N ALA A 45 9.62 -11.35 4.49
CA ALA A 45 10.72 -11.21 3.56
C ALA A 45 10.30 -10.26 2.44
N CYS A 46 11.23 -9.50 1.91
CA CYS A 46 11.01 -8.54 0.84
C CYS A 46 11.85 -8.87 -0.38
N VAL A 47 11.64 -8.12 -1.47
CA VAL A 47 12.42 -8.26 -2.70
C VAL A 47 13.88 -7.91 -2.44
N ASP A 48 14.79 -8.72 -2.97
CA ASP A 48 16.22 -8.39 -3.02
C ASP A 48 16.51 -7.50 -4.23
N HIS A 49 16.81 -6.24 -4.00
CA HIS A 49 17.12 -5.29 -5.06
C HIS A 49 18.50 -5.50 -5.69
N HIS A 50 19.39 -6.27 -5.03
CA HIS A 50 20.71 -6.55 -5.63
C HIS A 50 20.58 -7.52 -6.80
N HIS A 51 19.92 -8.67 -6.60
CA HIS A 51 19.60 -9.64 -7.64
C HIS A 51 18.35 -10.44 -7.29
N PRO A 52 17.14 -10.04 -7.69
CA PRO A 52 15.89 -10.71 -7.31
C PRO A 52 15.68 -12.02 -8.08
N TYR A 53 16.64 -12.93 -8.03
CA TYR A 53 16.59 -14.26 -8.65
C TYR A 53 17.29 -15.28 -7.80
N THR A 54 16.56 -16.27 -7.35
CA THR A 54 17.03 -17.34 -6.45
C THR A 54 18.20 -18.18 -6.97
N ASN A 55 18.55 -18.05 -8.24
CA ASN A 55 19.71 -18.74 -8.82
C ASN A 55 20.99 -17.89 -8.84
N VAL A 56 20.96 -16.68 -8.31
CA VAL A 56 22.08 -15.75 -8.22
C VAL A 56 22.27 -15.36 -6.77
N ALA A 57 22.68 -16.35 -5.94
CA ALA A 57 23.04 -16.08 -4.57
C ALA A 57 24.50 -15.58 -4.53
N ASP A 58 24.71 -14.33 -4.18
CA ASP A 58 26.01 -13.69 -4.07
C ASP A 58 26.38 -13.24 -2.66
N ASN A 59 25.53 -13.59 -1.69
CA ASN A 59 25.63 -13.28 -0.26
C ASN A 59 25.47 -11.78 0.06
N LEU A 60 24.77 -11.06 -0.80
CA LEU A 60 24.39 -9.67 -0.57
C LEU A 60 22.86 -9.55 -0.69
N PHE A 61 22.25 -8.87 0.25
CA PHE A 61 20.83 -8.52 0.20
C PHE A 61 20.70 -7.01 0.28
N LEU A 62 19.98 -6.44 -0.67
CA LEU A 62 19.74 -5.01 -0.73
C LEU A 62 18.23 -4.72 -0.60
N ARG A 63 17.87 -4.00 0.45
CA ARG A 63 16.49 -3.65 0.75
C ARG A 63 16.06 -2.39 0.01
N PHE A 64 14.76 -2.20 -0.17
CA PHE A 64 14.14 -1.08 -0.89
C PHE A 64 14.56 0.33 -0.44
N ASP A 65 15.13 0.50 0.75
CA ASP A 65 15.63 1.78 1.28
C ASP A 65 17.16 1.95 1.07
N GLY A 66 17.77 1.07 0.30
CA GLY A 66 19.21 1.09 0.01
C GLY A 66 20.08 0.57 1.14
N TYR A 67 19.50 -0.08 2.16
CA TYR A 67 20.27 -0.73 3.20
C TYR A 67 20.77 -2.09 2.74
N GLU A 68 22.10 -2.26 2.74
CA GLU A 68 22.77 -3.49 2.34
C GLU A 68 23.05 -4.39 3.55
N PHE A 69 22.73 -5.65 3.42
CA PHE A 69 23.06 -6.70 4.37
C PHE A 69 24.06 -7.64 3.76
N ASN A 70 25.02 -8.12 4.55
CA ASN A 70 25.93 -9.18 4.18
C ASN A 70 25.55 -10.48 4.92
N ASP A 71 26.18 -11.60 4.55
CA ASP A 71 25.95 -12.93 5.11
C ASP A 71 25.81 -12.98 6.64
N ASP A 72 26.68 -12.28 7.35
CA ASP A 72 26.67 -12.29 8.81
C ASP A 72 25.42 -11.63 9.39
N ILE A 73 24.91 -10.60 8.71
CA ILE A 73 23.71 -9.86 9.11
C ILE A 73 22.46 -10.57 8.59
N ILE A 74 22.49 -11.08 7.36
CA ILE A 74 21.39 -11.88 6.80
C ILE A 74 21.12 -13.11 7.69
N ALA A 75 22.14 -13.84 8.09
CA ALA A 75 22.02 -14.99 8.97
C ALA A 75 21.51 -14.63 10.37
N SER A 76 21.86 -13.46 10.91
CA SER A 76 21.43 -12.98 12.22
C SER A 76 20.03 -12.38 12.19
N ASP A 77 19.67 -11.76 11.07
CA ASP A 77 18.42 -11.08 10.85
C ASP A 77 17.29 -12.01 10.41
N CYS A 78 17.63 -13.10 9.77
CA CYS A 78 16.71 -14.19 9.47
C CYS A 78 16.57 -15.08 10.69
N LEU A 79 15.91 -14.57 11.74
CA LEU A 79 15.66 -15.30 12.97
C LEU A 79 15.05 -16.67 12.67
N ASN A 80 15.76 -17.72 13.11
CA ASN A 80 15.36 -19.11 12.99
C ASN A 80 15.32 -19.69 11.55
N GLY A 81 16.10 -19.18 10.63
CA GLY A 81 16.11 -19.67 9.25
C GLY A 81 14.92 -19.23 8.43
N ILE A 82 14.19 -18.23 8.87
CA ILE A 82 13.12 -17.59 8.16
C ILE A 82 13.64 -16.28 7.57
N SER A 83 14.23 -16.30 6.54
CA SER A 83 14.33 -15.85 5.18
C SER A 83 14.32 -14.34 4.94
N CYS A 84 15.49 -13.70 4.99
CA CYS A 84 15.83 -12.77 3.93
C CYS A 84 16.56 -13.63 2.90
N TYR A 85 15.98 -13.95 1.78
CA TYR A 85 16.65 -14.72 0.75
C TYR A 85 17.46 -13.77 -0.11
N ASP A 86 18.76 -13.96 -0.10
CA ASP A 86 19.60 -13.53 -1.21
C ASP A 86 18.96 -14.03 -2.52
N GLY A 87 18.66 -13.09 -3.43
CA GLY A 87 17.95 -13.38 -4.65
C GLY A 87 16.42 -13.53 -4.54
N HIS A 88 15.78 -13.08 -3.46
CA HIS A 88 14.32 -13.22 -3.27
C HIS A 88 13.53 -12.30 -4.21
N PRO A 89 12.64 -12.86 -5.08
CA PRO A 89 11.96 -12.07 -6.10
C PRO A 89 10.61 -11.51 -5.67
N GLY A 90 10.21 -11.66 -4.41
CA GLY A 90 8.87 -11.30 -3.96
C GLY A 90 8.80 -10.84 -2.50
N THR A 91 7.60 -10.79 -2.00
CA THR A 91 7.29 -10.52 -0.61
C THR A 91 6.60 -11.73 0.01
N ASP A 92 7.11 -12.21 1.14
CA ASP A 92 6.51 -13.33 1.86
C ASP A 92 5.66 -12.82 3.02
N TYR A 93 4.41 -13.31 3.09
CA TYR A 93 3.49 -13.05 4.18
C TYR A 93 3.18 -14.37 4.90
N PHE A 94 3.70 -14.55 6.10
CA PHE A 94 3.35 -15.72 6.92
C PHE A 94 1.93 -15.61 7.44
N MET A 95 1.14 -16.63 7.14
CA MET A 95 -0.26 -16.67 7.50
C MET A 95 -0.73 -18.10 7.75
N PRO A 96 -1.87 -18.32 8.43
CA PRO A 96 -2.43 -19.66 8.62
C PRO A 96 -2.72 -20.37 7.30
N PHE A 97 -2.61 -21.69 7.32
CA PHE A 97 -3.01 -22.53 6.19
C PHE A 97 -4.49 -22.30 5.86
N ASN A 98 -4.82 -22.21 4.57
CA ASN A 98 -6.15 -21.89 4.05
C ASN A 98 -6.61 -20.41 4.29
N THR A 99 -5.73 -19.49 4.58
CA THR A 99 -6.10 -18.07 4.51
C THR A 99 -6.50 -17.71 3.07
N PRO A 100 -7.68 -17.09 2.84
CA PRO A 100 -8.09 -16.67 1.52
C PRO A 100 -7.10 -15.66 0.91
N ILE A 101 -6.71 -15.91 -0.33
CA ILE A 101 -5.86 -15.03 -1.13
C ILE A 101 -6.71 -14.32 -2.15
N LEU A 102 -6.59 -12.99 -2.18
CA LEU A 102 -7.46 -12.08 -2.92
C LEU A 102 -6.73 -11.44 -4.09
N ALA A 103 -7.50 -11.04 -5.10
CA ALA A 103 -7.01 -10.17 -6.16
C ALA A 103 -6.84 -8.74 -5.62
N PRO A 104 -5.62 -8.16 -5.58
CA PRO A 104 -5.39 -6.81 -5.09
C PRO A 104 -5.78 -5.72 -6.10
N ALA A 105 -6.04 -6.09 -7.34
CA ALA A 105 -6.44 -5.22 -8.44
C ALA A 105 -7.24 -6.02 -9.47
N ASP A 106 -8.06 -5.33 -10.26
CA ASP A 106 -8.73 -5.93 -11.41
C ASP A 106 -7.73 -6.55 -12.39
N GLY A 107 -8.07 -7.69 -12.97
CA GLY A 107 -7.15 -8.38 -13.85
C GLY A 107 -7.73 -9.54 -14.65
N TYR A 108 -6.82 -10.24 -15.31
CA TYR A 108 -7.11 -11.39 -16.14
C TYR A 108 -6.16 -12.54 -15.81
N VAL A 109 -6.70 -13.71 -15.47
CA VAL A 109 -5.93 -14.88 -15.05
C VAL A 109 -5.19 -15.48 -16.25
N LEU A 110 -3.87 -15.40 -16.23
CA LEU A 110 -2.99 -16.00 -17.23
C LEU A 110 -2.60 -17.43 -16.91
N TRP A 111 -2.46 -17.73 -15.63
CA TRP A 111 -2.06 -19.04 -15.13
C TRP A 111 -2.79 -19.35 -13.83
N ALA A 112 -3.28 -20.55 -13.68
CA ALA A 112 -3.83 -21.09 -12.43
C ALA A 112 -3.67 -22.62 -12.52
N SER A 113 -2.63 -23.17 -11.88
CA SER A 113 -2.32 -24.59 -11.96
C SER A 113 -1.33 -25.03 -10.89
N PHE A 114 -1.30 -26.31 -10.62
CA PHE A 114 -0.21 -27.00 -9.93
C PHE A 114 0.81 -27.47 -10.98
N SER A 115 2.08 -27.27 -10.73
CA SER A 115 3.18 -27.68 -11.61
C SER A 115 4.36 -28.18 -10.79
N PRO A 116 5.23 -29.06 -11.36
CA PRO A 116 6.41 -29.52 -10.66
C PRO A 116 7.25 -28.35 -10.12
N ALA A 117 7.57 -28.42 -8.84
CA ALA A 117 8.49 -27.48 -8.21
C ALA A 117 9.92 -27.69 -8.70
N ALA A 118 10.81 -26.72 -8.44
CA ALA A 118 12.24 -26.92 -8.63
C ALA A 118 12.75 -28.08 -7.77
N ASP A 119 13.64 -28.89 -8.30
CA ASP A 119 14.27 -30.00 -7.59
C ASP A 119 15.78 -30.03 -7.90
N PRO A 120 16.66 -29.72 -6.95
CA PRO A 120 16.31 -29.24 -5.59
C PRO A 120 15.74 -27.81 -5.59
N CYS A 121 14.95 -27.49 -4.58
CA CYS A 121 14.51 -26.12 -4.31
C CYS A 121 15.71 -25.19 -4.01
N PRO A 122 15.56 -23.88 -4.19
CA PRO A 122 16.50 -22.89 -3.67
C PRO A 122 16.83 -23.16 -2.20
N GLY A 123 18.10 -22.98 -1.82
CA GLY A 123 18.56 -23.34 -0.47
C GLY A 123 18.70 -24.84 -0.19
N GLY A 124 18.45 -25.73 -1.19
CA GLY A 124 18.63 -27.17 -1.07
C GLY A 124 17.57 -27.88 -0.24
N ILE A 125 16.39 -27.28 -0.08
CA ILE A 125 15.25 -27.94 0.56
C ILE A 125 14.53 -28.91 -0.41
N GLU A 126 13.89 -29.94 0.12
CA GLU A 126 13.05 -30.84 -0.68
C GLU A 126 11.70 -30.17 -0.98
N PRO A 127 11.19 -30.24 -2.22
CA PRO A 127 9.90 -29.67 -2.55
C PRO A 127 8.74 -30.39 -1.87
N ASN A 128 7.75 -29.65 -1.38
CA ASN A 128 6.50 -30.18 -0.85
C ASN A 128 5.46 -30.34 -1.99
N GLY A 129 5.63 -31.38 -2.80
CA GLY A 129 4.76 -31.69 -3.91
C GLY A 129 4.85 -30.72 -5.09
N GLU A 130 3.78 -30.62 -5.87
CA GLU A 130 3.66 -29.65 -6.94
C GLU A 130 3.36 -28.26 -6.39
N GLN A 131 3.92 -27.23 -6.99
CA GLN A 131 3.72 -25.84 -6.59
C GLN A 131 2.42 -25.29 -7.16
N GLY A 132 1.53 -24.86 -6.32
CA GLY A 132 0.31 -24.13 -6.69
C GLY A 132 0.67 -22.69 -7.04
N THR A 133 0.33 -22.28 -8.26
CA THR A 133 0.68 -20.95 -8.80
C THR A 133 -0.51 -20.31 -9.48
N ILE A 134 -0.73 -19.02 -9.18
CA ILE A 134 -1.66 -18.16 -9.91
C ILE A 134 -0.89 -16.96 -10.44
N ILE A 135 -1.21 -16.54 -11.67
CA ILE A 135 -0.67 -15.33 -12.30
C ILE A 135 -1.83 -14.53 -12.87
N VAL A 136 -1.92 -13.27 -12.48
CA VAL A 136 -2.93 -12.33 -12.94
C VAL A 136 -2.25 -11.20 -13.70
N ALA A 137 -2.70 -10.93 -14.92
CA ALA A 137 -2.28 -9.78 -15.72
C ALA A 137 -3.16 -8.57 -15.39
N HIS A 138 -2.51 -7.43 -15.20
CA HIS A 138 -3.14 -6.14 -14.99
C HIS A 138 -2.86 -5.19 -16.16
N GLY A 139 -3.35 -4.00 -16.11
CA GLY A 139 -3.02 -2.98 -17.10
C GLY A 139 -1.53 -2.59 -17.09
N ASN A 140 -1.07 -1.95 -18.16
CA ASN A 140 0.27 -1.37 -18.28
C ASN A 140 1.43 -2.38 -18.10
N ASP A 141 1.24 -3.61 -18.58
CA ASP A 141 2.23 -4.69 -18.54
C ASP A 141 2.63 -5.13 -17.12
N TYR A 142 1.75 -4.96 -16.12
CA TYR A 142 1.96 -5.48 -14.78
C TYR A 142 1.30 -6.84 -14.60
N PHE A 143 1.95 -7.67 -13.78
CA PHE A 143 1.48 -9.01 -13.39
C PHE A 143 1.67 -9.20 -11.90
N THR A 144 0.72 -9.85 -11.25
CA THR A 144 0.90 -10.36 -9.89
C THR A 144 1.01 -11.87 -9.93
N VAL A 145 1.92 -12.40 -9.10
CA VAL A 145 2.22 -13.83 -9.00
C VAL A 145 2.00 -14.29 -7.57
N TYR A 146 1.30 -15.38 -7.41
CA TYR A 146 0.96 -15.98 -6.12
C TYR A 146 1.49 -17.41 -6.10
N LEU A 147 2.43 -17.71 -5.20
CA LEU A 147 3.02 -19.05 -5.09
C LEU A 147 2.61 -19.72 -3.78
N HIS A 148 2.94 -21.00 -3.71
CA HIS A 148 2.69 -21.89 -2.57
C HIS A 148 1.19 -22.10 -2.24
N MET A 149 0.32 -21.81 -3.22
CA MET A 149 -1.13 -21.95 -3.05
C MET A 149 -1.52 -23.41 -2.79
N THR A 150 -2.52 -23.61 -1.91
CA THR A 150 -3.11 -24.94 -1.71
C THR A 150 -4.34 -25.14 -2.59
N SER A 151 -4.79 -26.39 -2.73
CA SER A 151 -6.02 -26.73 -3.46
C SER A 151 -7.27 -26.46 -2.62
N PRO A 152 -8.39 -25.97 -3.20
CA PRO A 152 -8.55 -25.65 -4.61
C PRO A 152 -7.98 -24.27 -5.00
N LEU A 153 -7.66 -24.07 -6.29
CA LEU A 153 -7.56 -22.73 -6.90
C LEU A 153 -8.98 -22.33 -7.30
N GLU A 154 -9.42 -21.12 -6.92
CA GLU A 154 -10.81 -20.68 -7.14
C GLU A 154 -11.01 -19.99 -8.50
N VAL A 155 -9.94 -19.86 -9.28
CA VAL A 155 -9.95 -19.20 -10.58
C VAL A 155 -9.39 -20.11 -11.67
N GLU A 156 -9.80 -19.86 -12.92
CA GLU A 156 -9.35 -20.59 -14.12
C GLU A 156 -8.66 -19.65 -15.10
N VAL A 157 -7.73 -20.19 -15.89
CA VAL A 157 -7.08 -19.46 -16.98
C VAL A 157 -8.11 -18.88 -17.94
N GLY A 158 -8.04 -17.60 -18.21
CA GLY A 158 -8.96 -16.89 -19.07
C GLY A 158 -10.09 -16.16 -18.34
N GLN A 159 -10.19 -16.32 -17.02
CA GLN A 159 -11.16 -15.61 -16.19
C GLN A 159 -10.70 -14.17 -15.94
N THR A 160 -11.63 -13.23 -15.92
CA THR A 160 -11.43 -11.90 -15.36
C THR A 160 -11.71 -11.95 -13.86
N VAL A 161 -10.92 -11.23 -13.09
CA VAL A 161 -11.09 -11.05 -11.65
C VAL A 161 -11.24 -9.56 -11.34
N GLU A 162 -12.05 -9.26 -10.34
CA GLU A 162 -12.23 -7.93 -9.77
C GLU A 162 -11.48 -7.86 -8.43
N VAL A 163 -11.18 -6.62 -7.97
CA VAL A 163 -10.60 -6.41 -6.63
C VAL A 163 -11.39 -7.14 -5.56
N GLY A 164 -10.70 -7.91 -4.71
CA GLY A 164 -11.30 -8.67 -3.62
C GLY A 164 -11.84 -10.05 -4.01
N ASP A 165 -11.80 -10.44 -5.29
CA ASP A 165 -12.12 -11.80 -5.67
C ASP A 165 -11.14 -12.81 -5.05
N THR A 166 -11.66 -13.90 -4.50
CA THR A 166 -10.83 -14.99 -3.97
C THR A 166 -10.17 -15.74 -5.12
N LEU A 167 -8.85 -15.73 -5.15
CA LEU A 167 -8.04 -16.46 -6.14
C LEU A 167 -7.83 -17.93 -5.73
N GLY A 168 -7.70 -18.17 -4.44
CA GLY A 168 -7.41 -19.46 -3.82
C GLY A 168 -7.02 -19.29 -2.38
N TYR A 169 -6.17 -20.18 -1.85
CA TYR A 169 -5.84 -20.20 -0.43
C TYR A 169 -4.34 -20.38 -0.20
N ALA A 170 -3.82 -19.74 0.85
CA ALA A 170 -2.45 -19.90 1.28
C ALA A 170 -2.13 -21.33 1.66
N GLY A 171 -0.99 -21.83 1.25
CA GLY A 171 -0.49 -23.16 1.53
C GLY A 171 1.00 -23.19 1.79
N ASP A 172 1.58 -24.35 1.59
CA ASP A 172 3.00 -24.67 1.75
C ASP A 172 3.52 -25.52 0.58
N THR A 173 2.87 -25.45 -0.58
CA THR A 173 3.17 -26.28 -1.75
C THR A 173 4.45 -25.85 -2.46
N GLY A 174 5.13 -26.82 -3.11
CA GLY A 174 6.37 -26.55 -3.82
C GLY A 174 7.55 -26.27 -2.90
N CYS A 175 8.31 -25.25 -3.17
CA CYS A 175 9.55 -24.91 -2.44
C CYS A 175 9.31 -24.05 -1.20
N ALA A 176 8.34 -24.40 -0.37
CA ALA A 176 8.01 -23.68 0.85
C ALA A 176 8.51 -24.43 2.10
N THR A 177 9.03 -23.70 3.09
CA THR A 177 9.43 -24.26 4.39
C THR A 177 8.33 -24.20 5.44
N SER A 178 7.32 -23.38 5.22
CA SER A 178 6.15 -23.19 6.09
C SER A 178 5.01 -22.56 5.29
N THR A 179 3.82 -22.51 5.87
CA THR A 179 2.68 -21.85 5.23
C THR A 179 2.90 -20.36 5.12
N HIS A 180 2.86 -19.83 3.90
CA HIS A 180 2.93 -18.40 3.60
C HIS A 180 2.38 -18.12 2.21
N LEU A 181 2.06 -16.86 1.94
CA LEU A 181 1.89 -16.35 0.59
C LEU A 181 3.24 -15.77 0.14
N HIS A 182 3.79 -16.29 -0.95
CA HIS A 182 4.84 -15.61 -1.71
C HIS A 182 4.17 -14.78 -2.80
N PHE A 183 4.32 -13.46 -2.73
CA PHE A 183 3.67 -12.49 -3.61
C PHE A 183 4.73 -11.72 -4.41
N GLU A 184 4.60 -11.74 -5.74
CA GLU A 184 5.46 -10.95 -6.61
C GLU A 184 4.65 -9.98 -7.45
N VAL A 185 5.25 -8.82 -7.73
CA VAL A 185 4.81 -7.93 -8.81
C VAL A 185 5.88 -7.95 -9.89
N ARG A 186 5.44 -8.12 -11.12
CA ARG A 186 6.33 -8.17 -12.29
C ARG A 186 5.84 -7.19 -13.34
N LYS A 187 6.78 -6.63 -14.12
CA LYS A 187 6.51 -5.69 -15.22
C LYS A 187 7.23 -6.13 -16.47
N GLY A 188 6.55 -6.06 -17.62
CA GLY A 188 7.15 -6.36 -18.91
C GLY A 188 6.33 -7.34 -19.73
N ASN A 189 6.92 -7.85 -20.80
CA ASN A 189 6.20 -8.73 -21.72
C ASN A 189 6.42 -10.20 -21.38
N TRP A 190 5.50 -10.79 -20.62
CA TRP A 190 5.54 -12.21 -20.22
C TRP A 190 5.75 -13.19 -21.37
N PHE A 191 5.31 -12.85 -22.59
CA PHE A 191 5.26 -13.81 -23.70
C PHE A 191 6.45 -13.76 -24.66
N PHE A 192 7.28 -12.72 -24.63
CA PHE A 192 8.24 -12.46 -25.70
C PHE A 192 9.71 -12.47 -25.26
N ASP A 193 9.98 -12.45 -23.97
CA ASP A 193 11.35 -12.51 -23.46
C ASP A 193 11.58 -13.81 -22.71
N SER A 194 12.45 -14.67 -23.27
CA SER A 194 12.88 -15.91 -22.61
C SER A 194 13.76 -15.63 -21.38
N ASN A 195 14.10 -14.38 -21.14
CA ASN A 195 14.91 -13.91 -20.03
C ASN A 195 14.08 -13.17 -18.96
N GLU A 196 12.77 -13.43 -18.93
CA GLU A 196 11.87 -13.18 -17.82
C GLU A 196 11.15 -11.84 -17.72
N PRO A 197 9.89 -11.89 -17.23
CA PRO A 197 9.21 -10.71 -16.76
C PRO A 197 9.94 -10.20 -15.51
N TYR A 198 10.13 -8.93 -15.46
CA TYR A 198 10.96 -8.23 -14.51
C TYR A 198 10.24 -8.07 -13.19
N VAL A 199 10.83 -8.59 -12.13
CA VAL A 199 10.39 -8.30 -10.76
C VAL A 199 10.53 -6.81 -10.51
N VAL A 200 9.53 -6.23 -9.89
CA VAL A 200 9.56 -4.89 -9.30
C VAL A 200 9.05 -4.99 -7.87
N ASP A 201 9.64 -4.22 -6.97
CA ASP A 201 9.15 -4.16 -5.60
C ASP A 201 7.91 -3.26 -5.53
N PRO A 202 6.74 -3.76 -5.13
CA PRO A 202 5.54 -2.95 -5.01
C PRO A 202 5.61 -1.88 -3.89
N PHE A 203 6.61 -1.95 -3.01
CA PHE A 203 6.90 -0.95 -1.99
C PHE A 203 7.84 0.16 -2.49
N GLY A 204 8.28 0.07 -3.75
CA GLY A 204 9.11 1.07 -4.40
C GLY A 204 10.57 1.05 -3.93
N TRP A 205 11.40 1.83 -4.61
CA TRP A 205 12.80 2.05 -4.27
C TRP A 205 12.98 3.42 -3.60
N TRP A 206 13.66 3.46 -2.45
CA TRP A 206 13.89 4.66 -1.65
C TRP A 206 15.38 4.90 -1.34
N GLY A 207 16.28 4.17 -1.98
CA GLY A 207 17.72 4.38 -1.84
C GLY A 207 18.21 5.71 -2.44
N SER A 208 19.39 6.16 -2.03
CA SER A 208 20.02 7.40 -2.50
C SER A 208 20.77 7.25 -3.84
N PHE A 209 20.60 6.11 -4.50
CA PHE A 209 21.17 5.80 -5.81
C PHE A 209 20.11 5.11 -6.67
N THR A 210 20.40 4.90 -7.95
CA THR A 210 19.47 4.24 -8.88
C THR A 210 19.10 2.84 -8.39
N ASP A 211 17.82 2.47 -8.51
CA ASP A 211 17.38 1.11 -8.19
C ASP A 211 18.19 0.08 -8.99
N PRO A 212 18.93 -0.84 -8.36
CA PRO A 212 19.69 -1.87 -9.07
C PRO A 212 18.82 -2.75 -9.98
N ILE A 213 17.53 -2.96 -9.62
CA ILE A 213 16.58 -3.66 -10.47
C ILE A 213 16.40 -2.90 -11.79
N GLU A 214 16.31 -1.56 -11.77
CA GLU A 214 16.22 -0.73 -12.97
C GLU A 214 17.48 -0.85 -13.84
N GLU A 215 18.68 -0.79 -13.24
CA GLU A 215 19.94 -0.96 -13.97
C GLU A 215 20.05 -2.35 -14.62
N PHE A 216 19.58 -3.35 -13.92
CA PHE A 216 19.64 -4.73 -14.39
C PHE A 216 18.56 -5.07 -15.42
N ARG A 217 17.35 -4.50 -15.29
CA ARG A 217 16.16 -4.90 -16.06
C ARG A 217 15.45 -3.75 -16.80
N GLY A 218 15.80 -2.51 -16.52
CA GLY A 218 15.19 -1.35 -17.17
C GLY A 218 13.84 -0.93 -16.60
N ASN A 219 13.38 -1.53 -15.51
CA ASN A 219 12.15 -1.15 -14.81
C ASN A 219 12.47 -0.78 -13.37
N ARG A 220 12.07 0.42 -12.97
CA ARG A 220 12.21 0.89 -11.59
C ARG A 220 11.08 0.35 -10.71
N SER A 221 11.40 0.05 -9.46
CA SER A 221 10.43 -0.22 -8.43
C SER A 221 9.77 1.08 -7.96
N GLU A 222 8.48 1.18 -8.17
CA GLU A 222 7.66 2.31 -7.73
C GLU A 222 6.67 1.83 -6.66
N TRP A 223 6.21 2.76 -5.81
CA TRP A 223 5.12 2.46 -4.89
C TRP A 223 3.85 2.18 -5.67
N LEU A 224 3.30 0.99 -5.56
CA LEU A 224 2.17 0.53 -6.38
C LEU A 224 0.85 0.41 -5.61
N TRP A 225 0.86 0.60 -4.29
CA TRP A 225 -0.33 0.55 -3.45
C TRP A 225 -1.07 1.88 -3.47
N LEU A 226 -2.40 1.87 -3.60
CA LEU A 226 -3.21 3.07 -3.40
C LEU A 226 -3.04 3.56 -1.96
N SER A 227 -2.88 4.85 -1.80
CA SER A 227 -2.61 5.49 -0.52
C SER A 227 -3.23 6.88 -0.47
N GLU A 228 -3.43 7.39 0.74
CA GLU A 228 -4.05 8.68 1.05
C GLU A 228 -3.04 9.58 1.78
N PRO A 229 -3.30 10.90 1.92
CA PRO A 229 -2.44 11.80 2.71
C PRO A 229 -2.47 11.51 4.22
N LEU A 230 -3.52 10.89 4.74
CA LEU A 230 -3.62 10.35 6.09
C LEU A 230 -3.60 8.83 5.99
N ILE A 231 -2.65 8.22 6.66
CA ILE A 231 -2.42 6.77 6.65
C ILE A 231 -2.43 6.28 8.09
N ASP A 232 -3.35 5.40 8.42
CA ASP A 232 -3.37 4.65 9.65
C ASP A 232 -2.56 3.35 9.51
N ASP A 233 -2.27 2.68 10.60
CA ASP A 233 -1.50 1.43 10.61
C ASP A 233 -2.26 0.21 10.03
N GLY A 234 -3.52 0.41 9.63
CA GLY A 234 -4.36 -0.51 8.87
C GLY A 234 -4.50 -0.19 7.37
N ASP A 235 -3.98 0.91 6.88
CA ASP A 235 -4.19 1.40 5.51
C ASP A 235 -3.18 0.85 4.49
N ASN A 236 -3.54 0.87 3.21
CA ASN A 236 -2.65 0.44 2.13
C ASN A 236 -1.36 1.28 1.99
N GLY A 237 -1.38 2.51 2.47
CA GLY A 237 -0.21 3.38 2.51
C GLY A 237 0.84 3.00 3.54
N PHE A 238 0.52 2.06 4.44
CA PHE A 238 1.36 1.56 5.52
C PHE A 238 1.77 0.11 5.27
N GLU A 239 3.02 -0.23 5.54
CA GLU A 239 3.48 -1.62 5.61
C GLU A 239 4.43 -1.81 6.76
N ARG A 240 4.24 -2.89 7.48
CA ARG A 240 5.03 -3.35 8.60
C ARG A 240 5.87 -4.54 8.19
N PHE A 241 7.16 -4.49 8.48
CA PHE A 241 8.10 -5.53 8.11
C PHE A 241 8.66 -6.22 9.34
N ARG A 242 8.87 -7.54 9.21
CA ARG A 242 9.55 -8.42 10.14
C ARG A 242 8.91 -8.66 11.51
N GLY A 243 9.40 -9.70 12.12
CA GLY A 243 9.32 -10.07 13.52
C GLY A 243 7.98 -10.61 14.00
N PRO A 244 8.00 -11.75 14.71
CA PRO A 244 6.83 -12.23 15.42
C PRO A 244 6.51 -11.37 16.66
N ASP A 245 7.39 -10.41 17.02
CA ASP A 245 7.38 -9.71 18.30
C ASP A 245 6.67 -8.35 18.26
N TRP A 246 5.95 -8.05 17.20
CA TRP A 246 5.05 -6.91 17.16
C TRP A 246 3.96 -7.06 18.24
N THR A 247 3.75 -6.03 19.03
CA THR A 247 2.72 -5.99 20.06
C THR A 247 1.61 -5.04 19.63
N TYR A 248 0.40 -5.55 19.50
CA TYR A 248 -0.78 -4.72 19.27
C TYR A 248 -1.15 -3.97 20.54
N SER A 249 -1.46 -2.68 20.39
CA SER A 249 -1.97 -1.80 21.46
C SER A 249 -3.37 -1.34 21.11
N GLY A 250 -4.30 -1.37 22.04
CA GLY A 250 -5.62 -0.74 21.94
C GLY A 250 -5.58 0.77 22.25
N GLN A 251 -4.47 1.44 21.98
CA GLN A 251 -4.25 2.88 22.18
C GLN A 251 -3.57 3.44 20.92
N GLY A 252 -4.09 4.53 20.38
CA GLY A 252 -3.59 5.13 19.17
C GLY A 252 -4.67 5.90 18.42
N PHE A 253 -4.38 6.27 17.19
CA PHE A 253 -5.36 6.79 16.26
C PHE A 253 -6.36 5.68 15.95
N ASN A 254 -7.65 5.96 15.89
CA ASN A 254 -8.71 4.96 15.78
C ASN A 254 -8.70 3.84 16.84
N ASP A 255 -8.12 4.09 18.03
CA ASP A 255 -8.04 3.17 19.16
C ASP A 255 -7.06 1.99 18.97
N ASP A 256 -6.07 2.11 18.08
CA ASP A 256 -5.02 1.10 17.89
C ASP A 256 -3.65 1.67 17.52
N SER A 257 -2.61 0.84 17.65
CA SER A 257 -1.24 1.07 17.19
C SER A 257 -0.40 -0.19 17.34
N TRP A 258 0.76 -0.22 16.70
CA TRP A 258 1.75 -1.28 16.84
C TRP A 258 2.96 -0.82 17.66
N LEU A 259 3.47 -1.73 18.45
CA LEU A 259 4.61 -1.50 19.31
C LEU A 259 5.74 -2.48 18.96
N ALA A 260 6.96 -1.98 18.90
CA ALA A 260 8.16 -2.81 18.87
C ALA A 260 9.10 -2.47 20.03
N PRO A 261 9.83 -3.44 20.60
CA PRO A 261 10.82 -3.18 21.64
C PRO A 261 11.90 -2.22 21.14
N ALA A 262 12.13 -1.12 21.86
CA ALA A 262 13.14 -0.14 21.51
C ALA A 262 14.57 -0.67 21.72
N THR A 263 15.46 -0.47 20.74
CA THR A 263 16.87 -0.85 20.83
C THR A 263 17.78 0.28 20.40
N THR A 264 18.94 0.41 21.08
CA THR A 264 20.01 1.34 20.67
C THR A 264 21.09 0.67 19.83
N SER A 265 20.95 -0.63 19.56
CA SER A 265 21.91 -1.44 18.80
C SER A 265 21.36 -1.70 17.39
N SER A 266 22.07 -1.22 16.37
CA SER A 266 21.71 -1.48 14.99
C SER A 266 21.68 -2.98 14.64
N ASN A 267 22.53 -3.78 15.28
CA ASN A 267 22.57 -5.23 15.11
C ASN A 267 21.37 -5.96 15.76
N GLN A 268 20.56 -5.27 16.56
CA GLN A 268 19.37 -5.80 17.23
C GLN A 268 18.09 -5.19 16.67
N SER A 269 18.19 -4.13 15.88
CA SER A 269 17.03 -3.50 15.24
C SER A 269 16.46 -4.42 14.16
N ARG A 270 15.18 -4.74 14.26
CA ARG A 270 14.51 -5.73 13.41
C ARG A 270 13.15 -5.31 12.89
N HIS A 271 12.47 -4.44 13.63
CA HIS A 271 11.15 -3.98 13.29
C HIS A 271 11.25 -2.63 12.59
N TYR A 272 10.54 -2.51 11.49
CA TYR A 272 10.41 -1.25 10.80
C TYR A 272 9.09 -1.21 10.03
N ALA A 273 8.59 -0.01 9.83
CA ALA A 273 7.43 0.25 9.00
C ALA A 273 7.66 1.44 8.08
N ILE A 274 6.94 1.47 6.97
CA ILE A 274 6.96 2.54 6.01
C ILE A 274 5.56 3.11 5.82
N TRP A 275 5.46 4.43 5.74
CA TRP A 275 4.28 5.17 5.29
C TRP A 275 4.63 5.89 3.99
N VAL A 276 3.78 5.76 2.98
CA VAL A 276 3.96 6.45 1.70
C VAL A 276 2.68 7.20 1.36
N PRO A 277 2.51 8.42 1.87
CA PRO A 277 1.37 9.26 1.55
C PRO A 277 1.41 9.74 0.10
N VAL A 278 0.28 9.72 -0.58
CA VAL A 278 0.14 10.31 -1.90
C VAL A 278 -0.29 11.77 -1.75
N VAL A 279 0.54 12.69 -2.25
CA VAL A 279 0.35 14.13 -2.19
C VAL A 279 0.72 14.78 -3.52
N GLU A 280 0.17 15.96 -3.81
CA GLU A 280 0.51 16.72 -5.02
C GLU A 280 1.86 17.43 -4.86
N GLY A 281 2.61 17.56 -5.96
CA GLY A 281 3.83 18.36 -6.00
C GLY A 281 3.59 19.88 -5.96
N ASN A 282 4.68 20.67 -5.97
CA ASN A 282 4.70 22.13 -5.86
C ASN A 282 4.00 22.70 -4.62
N THR A 283 4.03 21.98 -3.54
CA THR A 283 3.37 22.37 -2.29
C THR A 283 4.28 22.12 -1.10
N GLU A 284 4.23 23.02 -0.15
CA GLU A 284 4.86 22.84 1.16
C GLU A 284 3.91 22.09 2.10
N TYR A 285 4.40 21.05 2.74
CA TYR A 285 3.63 20.16 3.59
C TYR A 285 4.20 20.06 4.99
N ASN A 286 3.32 20.03 6.00
CA ASN A 286 3.65 19.51 7.33
C ASN A 286 3.53 17.99 7.29
N VAL A 287 4.57 17.32 7.77
CA VAL A 287 4.56 15.88 8.05
C VAL A 287 4.28 15.70 9.53
N GLU A 288 3.21 15.00 9.86
CA GLU A 288 2.70 14.87 11.21
C GLU A 288 2.52 13.39 11.56
N VAL A 289 2.86 13.02 12.78
CA VAL A 289 2.69 11.66 13.30
C VAL A 289 1.81 11.68 14.54
N PHE A 290 0.96 10.68 14.68
CA PHE A 290 0.13 10.53 15.88
C PHE A 290 0.95 9.91 17.00
N ILE A 291 0.87 10.49 18.19
CA ILE A 291 1.56 10.00 19.37
C ILE A 291 0.53 9.68 20.46
N PRO A 292 0.23 8.38 20.68
CA PRO A 292 -0.70 7.97 21.70
C PRO A 292 -0.17 8.22 23.12
N SER A 293 -1.09 8.46 24.05
CA SER A 293 -0.77 8.55 25.47
C SER A 293 -0.82 7.20 26.17
N GLY A 294 -0.23 7.09 27.34
CA GLY A 294 -0.36 5.92 28.22
C GLY A 294 0.54 4.73 27.86
N ILE A 295 1.37 4.86 26.84
CA ILE A 295 2.37 3.85 26.45
C ILE A 295 3.74 4.29 27.01
N ASN A 296 4.53 3.31 27.51
CA ASN A 296 5.93 3.58 27.89
C ASN A 296 6.80 3.66 26.62
N ALA A 297 6.52 4.67 25.80
CA ALA A 297 7.17 4.90 24.53
C ALA A 297 8.54 5.56 24.68
N THR A 298 9.38 5.40 23.66
CA THR A 298 10.76 5.95 23.65
C THR A 298 10.79 7.47 23.61
N THR A 299 11.81 8.05 24.24
CA THR A 299 12.11 9.48 24.11
C THR A 299 12.92 9.84 22.87
N GLY A 300 13.32 8.86 22.06
CA GLY A 300 14.23 9.08 20.92
C GLY A 300 13.94 8.22 19.71
N ALA A 301 12.69 8.14 19.27
CA ALA A 301 12.32 7.50 18.01
C ALA A 301 12.92 8.27 16.82
N ILE A 302 13.50 7.56 15.85
CA ILE A 302 14.12 8.14 14.66
C ILE A 302 13.21 7.91 13.46
N TYR A 303 12.55 8.96 13.00
CA TYR A 303 11.78 8.96 11.76
C TYR A 303 12.69 9.33 10.60
N GLU A 304 12.86 8.42 9.68
CA GLU A 304 13.66 8.56 8.46
C GLU A 304 12.74 9.02 7.33
N MET A 305 12.86 10.27 6.92
CA MET A 305 12.06 10.85 5.84
C MET A 305 12.84 10.77 4.52
N TYR A 306 12.24 10.19 3.51
CA TYR A 306 12.81 10.02 2.17
C TYR A 306 12.01 10.88 1.20
N ILE A 307 12.69 11.73 0.45
CA ILE A 307 12.11 12.46 -0.69
C ILE A 307 12.77 11.90 -1.95
N LYS A 308 11.97 11.26 -2.79
CA LYS A 308 12.37 10.67 -4.05
C LYS A 308 12.05 11.63 -5.19
N ASP A 309 13.04 11.95 -6.00
CA ASP A 309 12.91 12.80 -7.17
C ASP A 309 12.48 12.03 -8.43
N GLY A 310 12.21 12.75 -9.52
CA GLY A 310 11.82 12.16 -10.81
C GLY A 310 12.90 11.27 -11.45
N SER A 311 14.16 11.35 -11.00
CA SER A 311 15.22 10.41 -11.42
C SER A 311 15.14 9.07 -10.71
N GLY A 312 14.35 8.98 -9.62
CA GLY A 312 14.15 7.79 -8.80
C GLY A 312 15.20 7.61 -7.71
N THR A 313 15.96 8.66 -7.41
CA THR A 313 16.87 8.67 -6.26
C THR A 313 16.25 9.44 -5.11
N SER A 314 16.55 9.02 -3.88
CA SER A 314 16.00 9.64 -2.69
C SER A 314 17.06 10.39 -1.89
N SER A 315 16.67 11.54 -1.36
CA SER A 315 17.36 12.19 -0.24
C SER A 315 16.73 11.76 1.06
N ARG A 316 17.56 11.55 2.10
CA ARG A 316 17.10 11.14 3.44
C ARG A 316 17.34 12.24 4.46
N MET A 317 16.40 12.41 5.38
CA MET A 317 16.47 13.29 6.53
C MET A 317 15.93 12.57 7.76
N ASP A 318 16.70 12.58 8.85
CA ASP A 318 16.32 11.94 10.12
C ASP A 318 15.75 12.96 11.08
N VAL A 319 14.60 12.65 11.68
CA VAL A 319 13.95 13.47 12.70
C VAL A 319 13.78 12.65 13.97
N VAL A 320 14.33 13.17 15.09
CA VAL A 320 14.19 12.52 16.38
C VAL A 320 12.94 13.02 17.09
N VAL A 321 12.08 12.09 17.47
CA VAL A 321 10.78 12.38 18.11
C VAL A 321 10.73 11.74 19.50
N ASN A 322 10.28 12.52 20.47
CA ASN A 322 9.96 12.03 21.80
C ASN A 322 8.51 11.50 21.81
N GLN A 323 8.34 10.19 21.73
CA GLN A 323 7.03 9.54 21.76
C GLN A 323 6.46 9.37 23.19
N SER A 324 7.28 9.58 24.24
CA SER A 324 6.83 9.41 25.64
C SER A 324 5.88 10.51 26.13
N ASN A 325 5.80 11.63 25.41
CA ASN A 325 4.96 12.78 25.74
C ASN A 325 3.67 12.82 24.93
N GLY A 326 3.17 11.66 24.49
CA GLY A 326 1.96 11.57 23.71
C GLY A 326 0.73 12.14 24.42
N GLU A 327 -0.05 12.94 23.69
CA GLU A 327 -1.29 13.56 24.18
C GLU A 327 -2.52 13.05 23.39
N ASN A 328 -2.40 11.92 22.68
CA ASN A 328 -3.39 11.42 21.73
C ASN A 328 -3.66 12.43 20.63
N ASP A 329 -2.62 12.98 20.02
CA ASP A 329 -2.75 13.97 18.97
C ASP A 329 -1.61 13.87 17.96
N PHE A 330 -1.81 14.47 16.80
CA PHE A 330 -0.80 14.62 15.77
C PHE A 330 0.18 15.73 16.15
N ILE A 331 1.47 15.43 16.02
CA ILE A 331 2.52 16.41 16.14
C ILE A 331 3.25 16.59 14.81
N THR A 332 3.54 17.83 14.43
CA THR A 332 4.37 18.11 13.26
C THR A 332 5.80 17.73 13.57
N ILE A 333 6.34 16.80 12.81
CA ILE A 333 7.74 16.37 12.95
C ILE A 333 8.65 17.13 11.99
N ASN A 334 8.13 17.55 10.83
CA ASN A 334 8.86 18.37 9.87
C ASN A 334 7.93 19.10 8.90
N THR A 335 8.51 20.04 8.15
CA THR A 335 7.85 20.69 7.01
C THR A 335 8.75 20.51 5.79
N VAL A 336 8.19 20.04 4.68
CA VAL A 336 8.91 19.74 3.44
C VAL A 336 8.22 20.41 2.25
N THR A 337 8.99 20.84 1.28
CA THR A 337 8.46 21.26 -0.03
C THR A 337 8.70 20.12 -1.01
N LEU A 338 7.68 19.67 -1.69
CA LEU A 338 7.77 18.66 -2.75
C LEU A 338 7.58 19.33 -4.11
N GLU A 339 8.46 19.05 -5.05
CA GLU A 339 8.32 19.44 -6.45
C GLU A 339 7.31 18.51 -7.18
N ASN A 340 6.97 18.82 -8.43
CA ASN A 340 5.90 18.09 -9.16
C ASN A 340 6.13 16.59 -9.35
N ASP A 341 7.38 16.16 -9.42
CA ASP A 341 7.81 14.80 -9.68
C ASP A 341 8.44 14.15 -8.45
N GLU A 342 8.27 14.76 -7.28
CA GLU A 342 8.77 14.23 -6.03
C GLU A 342 7.68 13.47 -5.26
N SER A 343 8.09 12.45 -4.55
CA SER A 343 7.28 11.68 -3.62
C SER A 343 7.97 11.53 -2.27
N ILE A 344 7.20 11.29 -1.23
CA ILE A 344 7.69 11.16 0.14
C ILE A 344 7.38 9.79 0.71
N ALA A 345 8.33 9.23 1.44
CA ALA A 345 8.11 8.12 2.35
C ALA A 345 8.66 8.44 3.73
N VAL A 346 8.09 7.85 4.75
CA VAL A 346 8.59 7.94 6.12
C VAL A 346 8.80 6.52 6.63
N ILE A 347 10.01 6.23 7.11
CA ILE A 347 10.34 4.94 7.71
C ILE A 347 10.62 5.17 9.19
N LEU A 348 10.05 4.33 10.04
CA LEU A 348 10.33 4.26 11.46
C LEU A 348 10.88 2.87 11.78
N ARG A 349 11.91 2.83 12.63
CA ARG A 349 12.52 1.59 13.10
C ARG A 349 12.40 1.47 14.61
N ASP A 350 12.58 0.26 15.12
CA ASP A 350 12.78 0.03 16.55
C ASP A 350 14.14 0.56 17.08
N LEU A 351 15.02 1.01 16.17
CA LEU A 351 16.28 1.66 16.52
C LEU A 351 16.03 3.08 17.05
N VAL A 352 16.52 3.37 18.26
CA VAL A 352 16.36 4.66 18.92
C VAL A 352 17.68 5.35 19.20
N LEU A 353 17.62 6.66 19.43
CA LEU A 353 18.79 7.46 19.77
C LEU A 353 19.44 6.96 21.06
N ASN A 354 20.77 6.89 21.10
CA ASN A 354 21.52 6.51 22.28
C ASN A 354 21.21 7.43 23.49
N GLY A 355 20.95 6.82 24.63
CA GLY A 355 20.56 7.54 25.85
C GLY A 355 19.07 7.81 25.98
N SER A 356 18.26 7.32 25.02
CA SER A 356 16.79 7.36 25.12
C SER A 356 16.29 6.46 26.25
N SER A 357 15.12 6.81 26.80
CA SER A 357 14.36 6.00 27.76
C SER A 357 13.03 5.56 27.11
N GLY A 358 12.34 4.64 27.75
CA GLY A 358 11.11 4.01 27.25
C GLY A 358 11.39 2.65 26.65
N ASP A 359 10.38 1.77 26.69
CA ASP A 359 10.53 0.35 26.30
C ASP A 359 10.14 0.08 24.85
N TYR A 360 9.31 0.96 24.26
CA TYR A 360 8.71 0.72 22.96
C TYR A 360 8.91 1.88 22.00
N VAL A 361 9.07 1.56 20.74
CA VAL A 361 8.76 2.46 19.61
C VAL A 361 7.31 2.22 19.22
N VAL A 362 6.55 3.29 19.02
CA VAL A 362 5.15 3.26 18.65
C VAL A 362 5.02 3.56 17.15
N PHE A 363 4.30 2.71 16.45
CA PHE A 363 3.97 2.83 15.04
C PHE A 363 2.47 3.04 14.95
N ASP A 364 2.06 4.20 14.46
CA ASP A 364 0.68 4.66 14.46
C ASP A 364 0.44 5.53 13.21
N ALA A 365 -0.61 6.30 13.15
CA ALA A 365 -0.97 7.09 11.99
C ALA A 365 0.06 8.17 11.63
N LEU A 366 0.22 8.37 10.33
CA LEU A 366 0.94 9.48 9.74
C LEU A 366 0.01 10.28 8.83
N ARG A 367 0.11 11.60 8.84
CA ARG A 367 -0.57 12.44 7.86
C ARG A 367 0.35 13.51 7.30
N VAL A 368 0.04 13.92 6.08
CA VAL A 368 0.74 15.01 5.39
C VAL A 368 -0.29 16.08 5.04
N THR A 369 -0.12 17.28 5.61
CA THR A 369 -1.06 18.39 5.44
C THR A 369 -0.36 19.59 4.81
N PRO A 370 -1.01 20.34 3.88
CA PRO A 370 -0.40 21.54 3.33
C PRO A 370 0.02 22.51 4.43
N ALA A 371 1.29 22.93 4.41
CA ALA A 371 1.76 23.98 5.31
C ALA A 371 1.15 25.30 4.86
N THR A 372 0.23 25.84 5.65
CA THR A 372 -0.31 27.17 5.39
C THR A 372 0.81 28.19 5.49
N SER A 373 1.13 28.88 4.38
CA SER A 373 2.06 30.02 4.39
C SER A 373 1.63 31.01 5.47
N VAL A 374 2.52 31.22 6.45
CA VAL A 374 2.27 32.11 7.60
C VAL A 374 2.20 33.57 7.14
N GLY A 375 1.03 34.01 6.70
CA GLY A 375 0.67 35.41 6.82
C GLY A 375 0.49 35.72 8.31
N LEU A 376 1.32 36.61 8.85
CA LEU A 376 1.30 37.21 10.20
C LEU A 376 0.20 36.68 11.15
N LYS A 377 0.60 35.89 12.14
CA LYS A 377 -0.26 35.46 13.25
C LYS A 377 -0.81 36.67 13.97
N THR A 378 -2.05 37.03 13.71
CA THR A 378 -2.91 37.65 14.70
C THR A 378 -3.44 36.52 15.57
N LYS A 379 -3.14 36.64 16.87
CA LYS A 379 -3.65 35.76 17.92
C LYS A 379 -5.19 35.73 17.80
N ASP A 380 -5.78 34.53 17.81
CA ASP A 380 -7.20 34.23 17.68
C ASP A 380 -7.67 33.88 16.24
N GLN A 381 -7.18 32.71 15.75
CA GLN A 381 -8.03 31.85 14.90
C GLN A 381 -7.56 30.41 15.10
N GLU A 382 -8.42 29.61 15.72
CA GLU A 382 -8.41 28.16 15.61
C GLU A 382 -8.37 27.83 14.10
N THR A 383 -7.31 27.17 13.63
CA THR A 383 -7.19 26.73 12.23
C THR A 383 -8.18 25.61 12.01
N ASN A 384 -9.31 25.99 11.49
CA ASN A 384 -10.48 25.15 11.24
C ASN A 384 -10.29 24.44 9.90
N THR A 385 -9.43 23.42 9.83
CA THR A 385 -9.31 22.50 8.68
C THR A 385 -10.63 21.74 8.43
N ASP A 386 -11.50 21.67 9.42
CA ASP A 386 -12.85 21.13 9.33
C ASP A 386 -13.82 21.94 8.43
N GLN A 387 -13.38 23.06 7.84
CA GLN A 387 -14.28 23.98 7.15
C GLN A 387 -14.10 24.07 5.63
N MET A 388 -13.19 23.35 4.99
CA MET A 388 -13.02 23.49 3.52
C MET A 388 -14.12 22.77 2.73
N ILE A 389 -14.56 21.59 3.16
CA ILE A 389 -15.77 20.92 2.68
C ILE A 389 -16.63 20.54 3.88
N LYS A 390 -17.88 20.93 3.87
CA LYS A 390 -18.85 20.57 4.90
C LYS A 390 -20.08 19.99 4.24
N ILE A 391 -20.47 18.76 4.61
CA ILE A 391 -21.76 18.19 4.22
C ILE A 391 -22.80 18.70 5.23
N ASN A 392 -23.77 19.45 4.73
CA ASN A 392 -24.78 20.10 5.57
C ASN A 392 -26.01 19.23 5.77
N SER A 393 -26.40 18.46 4.74
CA SER A 393 -27.65 17.68 4.77
C SER A 393 -27.67 16.60 3.69
N ALA A 394 -28.40 15.53 3.93
CA ALA A 394 -28.89 14.59 2.92
C ALA A 394 -30.41 14.42 3.11
N TYR A 395 -31.20 14.86 2.14
CA TYR A 395 -32.65 14.84 2.27
C TYR A 395 -33.33 14.55 0.92
N PRO A 396 -34.38 13.72 0.92
CA PRO A 396 -34.82 12.86 2.02
C PRO A 396 -33.77 11.74 2.33
N ASN A 397 -33.68 11.35 3.59
CA ASN A 397 -32.87 10.19 4.00
C ASN A 397 -33.55 9.51 5.19
N PRO A 398 -34.09 8.30 5.08
CA PRO A 398 -34.10 7.44 3.89
C PRO A 398 -34.81 8.01 2.66
N PHE A 399 -34.38 7.57 1.46
CA PHE A 399 -34.96 8.00 0.19
C PHE A 399 -35.45 6.82 -0.67
N ASN A 400 -36.35 7.12 -1.62
CA ASN A 400 -36.93 6.12 -2.52
C ASN A 400 -36.51 6.35 -4.00
N SER A 401 -36.57 7.61 -4.47
CA SER A 401 -36.26 7.94 -5.87
C SER A 401 -34.95 8.73 -6.01
N SER A 402 -34.66 9.62 -5.10
CA SER A 402 -33.43 10.39 -5.07
C SER A 402 -33.21 11.04 -3.71
N VAL A 403 -31.94 11.25 -3.38
CA VAL A 403 -31.49 12.03 -2.23
C VAL A 403 -30.70 13.23 -2.74
N THR A 404 -30.92 14.39 -2.13
CA THR A 404 -30.11 15.59 -2.40
C THR A 404 -29.20 15.86 -1.22
N ILE A 405 -27.92 15.94 -1.52
CA ILE A 405 -26.85 16.22 -0.57
C ILE A 405 -26.47 17.69 -0.70
N GLY A 406 -26.67 18.44 0.37
CA GLY A 406 -26.22 19.82 0.48
C GLY A 406 -24.81 19.85 1.08
N TYR A 407 -23.88 20.47 0.40
CA TYR A 407 -22.52 20.66 0.90
C TYR A 407 -22.03 22.09 0.64
N GLN A 408 -21.00 22.50 1.36
CA GLN A 408 -20.39 23.81 1.23
C GLN A 408 -18.89 23.64 1.02
N THR A 409 -18.32 24.42 0.10
CA THR A 409 -16.89 24.60 -0.07
C THR A 409 -16.50 26.04 0.28
N ASN A 410 -15.43 26.22 1.01
CA ASN A 410 -15.00 27.57 1.43
C ASN A 410 -13.98 28.18 0.47
N ILE A 411 -13.45 27.40 -0.47
CA ILE A 411 -12.53 27.82 -1.53
C ILE A 411 -12.98 27.22 -2.86
N ASN A 412 -12.47 27.79 -3.95
CA ASN A 412 -12.59 27.16 -5.27
C ASN A 412 -11.75 25.89 -5.27
N SER A 413 -12.34 24.78 -5.62
CA SER A 413 -11.64 23.47 -5.60
C SER A 413 -12.23 22.52 -6.63
N THR A 414 -11.42 21.55 -7.04
CA THR A 414 -11.90 20.38 -7.77
C THR A 414 -12.22 19.30 -6.74
N ILE A 415 -13.43 18.78 -6.77
CA ILE A 415 -13.89 17.73 -5.86
C ILE A 415 -14.29 16.47 -6.61
N ASN A 416 -14.29 15.37 -5.90
CA ASN A 416 -14.83 14.09 -6.34
C ASN A 416 -15.98 13.68 -5.42
N ILE A 417 -16.94 12.93 -5.96
CA ILE A 417 -18.05 12.37 -5.20
C ILE A 417 -18.12 10.87 -5.50
N SER A 418 -17.96 10.06 -4.47
CA SER A 418 -18.09 8.60 -4.57
C SER A 418 -19.15 8.10 -3.61
N LEU A 419 -19.82 7.00 -3.99
CA LEU A 419 -20.70 6.26 -3.10
C LEU A 419 -20.19 4.83 -2.97
N PHE A 420 -20.20 4.38 -1.74
CA PHE A 420 -19.74 3.04 -1.36
C PHE A 420 -20.90 2.26 -0.75
N ASP A 421 -20.94 0.95 -0.97
CA ASP A 421 -21.81 0.05 -0.24
C ASP A 421 -21.26 -0.27 1.17
N ILE A 422 -21.96 -1.12 1.92
CA ILE A 422 -21.55 -1.54 3.28
C ILE A 422 -20.25 -2.39 3.32
N TYR A 423 -19.77 -2.84 2.16
CA TYR A 423 -18.53 -3.59 2.01
C TYR A 423 -17.37 -2.73 1.50
N GLY A 424 -17.58 -1.39 1.38
CA GLY A 424 -16.58 -0.45 0.89
C GLY A 424 -16.42 -0.42 -0.64
N ARG A 425 -17.21 -1.18 -1.40
CA ARG A 425 -17.15 -1.20 -2.86
C ARG A 425 -17.74 0.08 -3.45
N THR A 426 -17.00 0.72 -4.34
CA THR A 426 -17.50 1.91 -5.06
C THR A 426 -18.63 1.52 -5.99
N VAL A 427 -19.82 2.05 -5.75
CA VAL A 427 -21.02 1.83 -6.59
C VAL A 427 -21.31 2.99 -7.53
N PHE A 428 -20.83 4.19 -7.20
CA PHE A 428 -20.99 5.37 -8.04
C PHE A 428 -19.77 6.29 -7.86
N ASN A 429 -19.29 6.86 -8.96
CA ASN A 429 -18.20 7.83 -8.93
C ASN A 429 -18.45 8.98 -9.91
N LYS A 430 -18.18 10.21 -9.49
CA LYS A 430 -18.17 11.41 -10.31
C LYS A 430 -16.95 12.25 -9.94
N SER A 431 -15.97 12.27 -10.83
CA SER A 431 -14.67 12.90 -10.60
C SER A 431 -14.54 14.26 -11.27
N ASN A 432 -13.57 15.05 -10.83
CA ASN A 432 -13.16 16.34 -11.40
C ASN A 432 -14.31 17.36 -11.52
N ILE A 433 -15.07 17.52 -10.45
CA ILE A 433 -16.15 18.52 -10.37
C ILE A 433 -15.53 19.84 -9.93
N GLU A 434 -15.43 20.82 -10.83
CA GLU A 434 -15.02 22.16 -10.46
C GLU A 434 -16.11 22.85 -9.64
N THR A 435 -15.75 23.30 -8.44
CA THR A 435 -16.66 24.03 -7.53
C THR A 435 -16.06 25.38 -7.15
N GLN A 436 -16.91 26.41 -7.13
CA GLN A 436 -16.56 27.69 -6.55
C GLN A 436 -16.86 27.70 -5.05
N ALA A 437 -16.18 28.56 -4.29
CA ALA A 437 -16.54 28.75 -2.88
C ALA A 437 -18.04 29.08 -2.73
N GLY A 438 -18.73 28.35 -1.87
CA GLY A 438 -20.18 28.52 -1.66
C GLY A 438 -20.91 27.23 -1.33
N ASN A 439 -22.26 27.30 -1.38
CA ASN A 439 -23.14 26.17 -1.14
C ASN A 439 -23.46 25.45 -2.45
N HIS A 440 -23.44 24.14 -2.42
CA HIS A 440 -23.67 23.27 -3.56
C HIS A 440 -24.68 22.18 -3.23
N LEU A 441 -25.29 21.62 -4.28
CA LEU A 441 -26.21 20.50 -4.18
C LEU A 441 -25.77 19.39 -5.16
N PHE A 442 -25.73 18.18 -4.66
CA PHE A 442 -25.56 16.98 -5.47
C PHE A 442 -26.78 16.08 -5.29
N SER A 443 -27.36 15.58 -6.36
CA SER A 443 -28.51 14.66 -6.28
C SER A 443 -28.10 13.29 -6.81
N TRP A 444 -28.44 12.26 -6.05
CA TRP A 444 -28.23 10.85 -6.42
C TRP A 444 -29.55 10.11 -6.45
N ASP A 445 -29.80 9.36 -7.52
CA ASP A 445 -31.04 8.66 -7.83
C ASP A 445 -31.03 7.16 -7.48
N GLY A 446 -30.00 6.68 -6.77
CA GLY A 446 -29.86 5.28 -6.37
C GLY A 446 -29.40 4.37 -7.50
N GLN A 447 -28.75 4.92 -8.53
CA GLN A 447 -28.13 4.16 -9.62
C GLN A 447 -26.61 4.12 -9.48
N ASN A 448 -26.01 3.07 -10.02
CA ASN A 448 -24.54 2.99 -10.14
C ASN A 448 -24.01 3.87 -11.29
N SER A 449 -22.69 3.90 -11.47
CA SER A 449 -22.03 4.68 -12.54
C SER A 449 -22.43 4.24 -13.96
N PHE A 450 -23.07 3.08 -14.12
CA PHE A 450 -23.57 2.55 -15.40
C PHE A 450 -25.07 2.82 -15.62
N GLY A 451 -25.74 3.54 -14.71
CA GLY A 451 -27.18 3.82 -14.77
C GLY A 451 -28.06 2.63 -14.38
N LEU A 452 -27.50 1.63 -13.68
CA LEU A 452 -28.26 0.49 -13.17
C LEU A 452 -28.73 0.77 -11.76
N ASP A 453 -29.97 0.39 -11.49
CA ASP A 453 -30.59 0.53 -10.18
C ASP A 453 -29.91 -0.31 -9.12
N LEU A 454 -29.49 0.32 -8.02
CA LEU A 454 -28.96 -0.37 -6.85
C LEU A 454 -30.07 -0.89 -5.91
N PRO A 455 -29.82 -1.98 -5.17
CA PRO A 455 -30.79 -2.53 -4.22
C PRO A 455 -31.04 -1.59 -3.03
N SER A 456 -32.16 -1.79 -2.32
CA SER A 456 -32.38 -1.14 -1.02
C SER A 456 -31.23 -1.46 -0.06
N GLY A 457 -30.69 -0.45 0.60
CA GLY A 457 -29.54 -0.65 1.49
C GLY A 457 -28.99 0.65 2.06
N VAL A 458 -27.94 0.48 2.84
CA VAL A 458 -27.13 1.59 3.36
C VAL A 458 -25.98 1.83 2.40
N TYR A 459 -25.75 3.10 2.09
CA TYR A 459 -24.63 3.57 1.29
C TYR A 459 -23.92 4.72 2.01
N TYR A 460 -22.64 4.89 1.73
CA TYR A 460 -21.83 5.97 2.25
C TYR A 460 -21.43 6.87 1.10
N LEU A 461 -21.90 8.12 1.13
CA LEU A 461 -21.53 9.14 0.15
C LEU A 461 -20.35 9.94 0.68
N SER A 462 -19.27 9.97 -0.07
CA SER A 462 -18.09 10.74 0.24
C SER A 462 -17.93 11.88 -0.76
N ILE A 463 -17.61 13.07 -0.25
CA ILE A 463 -17.20 14.23 -1.03
C ILE A 463 -15.78 14.53 -0.61
N TYR A 464 -14.85 14.48 -1.58
CA TYR A 464 -13.45 14.66 -1.30
C TYR A 464 -12.77 15.51 -2.39
N SER A 465 -11.77 16.22 -1.97
CA SER A 465 -10.76 16.86 -2.82
C SER A 465 -9.41 16.29 -2.45
N THR A 466 -8.35 16.74 -3.05
CA THR A 466 -6.97 16.31 -2.76
C THR A 466 -6.63 16.32 -1.26
N TYR A 467 -7.35 17.09 -0.43
CA TYR A 467 -6.95 17.33 0.98
C TYR A 467 -8.08 17.11 2.00
N ILE A 468 -9.29 16.80 1.56
CA ILE A 468 -10.44 16.74 2.48
C ILE A 468 -11.40 15.65 2.03
N PHE A 469 -11.72 14.82 2.98
CA PHE A 469 -12.69 13.76 2.85
C PHE A 469 -13.83 13.96 3.85
N LYS A 470 -15.07 14.00 3.37
CA LYS A 470 -16.27 14.07 4.23
C LYS A 470 -17.29 13.05 3.75
N THR A 471 -17.76 12.24 4.66
CA THR A 471 -18.72 11.15 4.37
C THR A 471 -20.04 11.36 5.09
N ILE A 472 -21.13 10.98 4.44
CA ILE A 472 -22.47 10.92 5.03
C ILE A 472 -23.17 9.61 4.66
N LYS A 473 -23.84 9.00 5.63
CA LYS A 473 -24.67 7.81 5.42
C LYS A 473 -25.96 8.18 4.72
N VAL A 474 -26.34 7.47 3.66
CA VAL A 474 -27.61 7.56 2.96
C VAL A 474 -28.30 6.18 2.92
N VAL A 475 -29.60 6.15 3.00
CA VAL A 475 -30.38 4.90 3.04
C VAL A 475 -31.36 4.88 1.87
N LEU A 476 -31.15 3.98 0.94
CA LEU A 476 -32.04 3.75 -0.21
C LEU A 476 -33.13 2.74 0.17
N LEU A 477 -34.39 3.07 -0.10
CA LEU A 477 -35.54 2.21 0.08
C LEU A 477 -36.27 2.08 -1.27
N LYS A 478 -36.18 0.95 -1.92
CA LYS A 478 -36.95 0.62 -3.15
C LYS A 478 -38.10 -0.30 -2.85
#